data_c0c69052513bcd42507325b0153d2b89
#
_entry.id   c0c69052513bcd42507325b0153d2b89
#
_cell.length_a   1.000
_cell.length_b   1.000
_cell.length_c   1.000
_cell.angle_alpha   90.00
_cell.angle_beta   90.00
_cell.angle_gamma   90.00
#
_symmetry.space_group_name_H-M   'P 1'
#
loop_
_entity.id
_entity.type
_entity.pdbx_description
1 polymer ?
#
loop_
_entity_poly.entity_id
_entity_poly.type
_entity_poly.pdbx_seq_one_letter_code
_entity_poly.pdbx_strand_id
1 'polypeptide(L)'
;MKTRIYLFVILLIGFLFANHLHSQESPYVFRYIGVTDGLPDNYVKSVFPLPDGRIGIRTTVLLSLYDGSNYSNFPFNLRGEYPISYNHIIPEQYVDADKRLWMKERGALRVFDLTTEQYKIGR
;
A
#
# COMPACT_ATOMS: atom_id res chain seq x y z
N MET A 1 -3.12 -37.30 52.09
CA MET A 1 -2.31 -37.77 50.94
C MET A 1 -3.07 -37.66 49.62
N LYS A 2 -4.30 -38.12 49.54
CA LYS A 2 -5.11 -38.08 48.29
C LYS A 2 -5.34 -36.68 47.74
N THR A 3 -5.62 -35.67 48.57
CA THR A 3 -5.86 -34.27 48.14
C THR A 3 -4.64 -33.63 47.48
N ARG A 4 -3.45 -33.94 47.92
CA ARG A 4 -2.20 -33.41 47.32
C ARG A 4 -1.93 -34.03 45.96
N ILE A 5 -2.34 -35.24 45.71
CA ILE A 5 -2.20 -35.92 44.42
C ILE A 5 -3.16 -35.29 43.39
N TYR A 6 -4.41 -35.00 43.80
CA TYR A 6 -5.35 -34.32 42.90
C TYR A 6 -4.91 -32.92 42.50
N LEU A 7 -4.32 -32.17 43.44
CA LEU A 7 -3.78 -30.83 43.14
C LEU A 7 -2.63 -30.90 42.15
N PHE A 8 -1.77 -31.89 42.26
CA PHE A 8 -0.64 -32.11 41.34
C PHE A 8 -1.11 -32.50 39.93
N VAL A 9 -2.13 -33.35 39.86
CA VAL A 9 -2.73 -33.76 38.55
C VAL A 9 -3.41 -32.59 37.84
N ILE A 10 -4.16 -31.74 38.57
CA ILE A 10 -4.79 -30.55 38.00
C ILE A 10 -3.75 -29.55 37.48
N LEU A 11 -2.65 -29.36 38.22
CA LEU A 11 -1.55 -28.48 37.84
C LEU A 11 -0.81 -28.98 36.59
N LEU A 12 -0.61 -30.34 36.52
CA LEU A 12 0.00 -30.98 35.35
C LEU A 12 -0.87 -30.87 34.10
N ILE A 13 -2.19 -31.05 34.24
CA ILE A 13 -3.16 -30.89 33.13
C ILE A 13 -3.19 -29.43 32.69
N GLY A 14 -3.20 -28.46 33.59
CA GLY A 14 -3.13 -27.04 33.25
C GLY A 14 -1.86 -26.68 32.51
N PHE A 15 -0.72 -27.27 32.86
CA PHE A 15 0.55 -27.05 32.15
C PHE A 15 0.57 -27.64 30.74
N LEU A 16 -0.11 -28.75 30.51
CA LEU A 16 -0.25 -29.37 29.19
C LEU A 16 -1.13 -28.51 28.23
N PHE A 17 -2.16 -27.87 28.76
CA PHE A 17 -3.01 -26.99 27.96
C PHE A 17 -2.37 -25.61 27.67
N ALA A 18 -1.47 -25.13 28.53
CA ALA A 18 -0.79 -23.87 28.34
C ALA A 18 0.14 -23.86 27.11
N ASN A 19 0.62 -24.98 26.65
CA ASN A 19 1.50 -25.09 25.48
C ASN A 19 0.76 -25.07 24.11
N HIS A 20 -0.57 -25.10 24.11
CA HIS A 20 -1.35 -25.05 22.86
C HIS A 20 -1.71 -23.62 22.41
N LEU A 21 -1.36 -22.59 23.17
CA LEU A 21 -1.49 -21.18 22.76
C LEU A 21 -0.27 -20.72 21.95
N HIS A 22 0.16 -21.52 20.99
CA HIS A 22 1.03 -21.02 19.95
C HIS A 22 0.15 -20.21 19.00
N SER A 23 0.32 -18.90 19.03
CA SER A 23 -0.11 -18.01 17.96
C SER A 23 0.41 -18.58 16.63
N GLN A 24 -0.49 -19.06 15.79
CA GLN A 24 -0.14 -19.38 14.42
C GLN A 24 0.19 -18.05 13.77
N GLU A 25 1.47 -17.72 13.69
CA GLU A 25 1.94 -16.71 12.76
C GLU A 25 1.52 -17.19 11.36
N SER A 26 0.57 -16.49 10.77
CA SER A 26 0.16 -16.75 9.39
C SER A 26 1.42 -16.63 8.53
N PRO A 27 1.83 -17.68 7.82
CA PRO A 27 3.03 -17.60 7.00
C PRO A 27 2.80 -16.50 5.95
N TYR A 28 3.64 -15.46 5.95
CA TYR A 28 3.60 -14.43 4.94
C TYR A 28 3.90 -15.07 3.58
N VAL A 29 2.92 -15.01 2.68
CA VAL A 29 3.09 -15.46 1.30
C VAL A 29 3.54 -14.26 0.49
N PHE A 30 4.78 -14.27 0.05
CA PHE A 30 5.29 -13.26 -0.88
C PHE A 30 4.95 -13.66 -2.30
N ARG A 31 4.35 -12.73 -3.04
CA ARG A 31 4.08 -12.88 -4.47
C ARG A 31 4.83 -11.80 -5.23
N TYR A 32 5.56 -12.22 -6.25
CA TYR A 32 6.11 -11.28 -7.23
C TYR A 32 4.99 -10.78 -8.13
N ILE A 33 4.90 -9.47 -8.33
CA ILE A 33 3.95 -8.82 -9.23
C ILE A 33 4.76 -8.05 -10.27
N GLY A 34 4.49 -8.34 -11.52
CA GLY A 34 5.20 -7.73 -12.64
C GLY A 34 4.29 -7.48 -13.85
N VAL A 35 4.89 -7.24 -15.00
CA VAL A 35 4.17 -6.94 -16.24
C VAL A 35 3.27 -8.09 -16.69
N THR A 36 3.59 -9.33 -16.35
CA THR A 36 2.76 -10.51 -16.63
C THR A 36 1.47 -10.53 -15.80
N ASP A 37 1.44 -9.80 -14.69
CA ASP A 37 0.27 -9.67 -13.81
C ASP A 37 -0.57 -8.43 -14.11
N GLY A 38 -0.22 -7.66 -15.15
CA GLY A 38 -0.94 -6.47 -15.57
C GLY A 38 -0.29 -5.14 -15.15
N LEU A 39 0.85 -5.19 -14.44
CA LEU A 39 1.63 -3.99 -14.19
C LEU A 39 2.27 -3.51 -15.51
N PRO A 40 2.14 -2.23 -15.87
CA PRO A 40 2.59 -1.76 -17.19
C PRO A 40 4.11 -1.61 -17.32
N ASP A 41 4.84 -1.58 -16.21
CA ASP A 41 6.29 -1.42 -16.17
C ASP A 41 6.83 -2.05 -14.89
N ASN A 42 7.93 -2.80 -15.00
CA ASN A 42 8.63 -3.39 -13.85
C ASN A 42 9.46 -2.36 -13.05
N TYR A 43 9.67 -1.16 -13.59
CA TYR A 43 10.39 -0.10 -12.87
C TYR A 43 9.44 0.72 -12.00
N VAL A 44 9.22 0.21 -10.79
CA VAL A 44 8.35 0.85 -9.80
C VAL A 44 9.16 1.91 -9.02
N LYS A 45 8.70 3.16 -9.03
CA LYS A 45 9.28 4.26 -8.25
C LYS A 45 8.74 4.32 -6.82
N SER A 46 7.44 4.13 -6.66
CA SER A 46 6.80 4.12 -5.35
C SER A 46 5.50 3.33 -5.34
N VAL A 47 5.19 2.77 -4.16
CA VAL A 47 3.93 2.08 -3.86
C VAL A 47 3.36 2.72 -2.59
N PHE A 48 2.09 3.07 -2.59
CA PHE A 48 1.46 3.76 -1.47
C PHE A 48 -0.03 3.42 -1.37
N PRO A 49 -0.58 3.38 -0.15
CA PRO A 49 -2.00 3.16 0.06
C PRO A 49 -2.81 4.41 -0.32
N LEU A 50 -4.03 4.20 -0.81
CA LEU A 50 -4.99 5.25 -1.09
C LEU A 50 -6.13 5.22 -0.07
N PRO A 51 -6.80 6.37 0.19
CA PRO A 51 -7.88 6.44 1.17
C PRO A 51 -9.11 5.60 0.83
N ASP A 52 -9.27 5.20 -0.41
CA ASP A 52 -10.35 4.33 -0.90
C ASP A 52 -10.03 2.83 -0.81
N GLY A 53 -8.88 2.47 -0.22
CA GLY A 53 -8.44 1.09 -0.03
C GLY A 53 -7.66 0.51 -1.20
N ARG A 54 -7.51 1.23 -2.31
CA ARG A 54 -6.66 0.84 -3.41
C ARG A 54 -5.18 1.09 -3.10
N ILE A 55 -4.31 0.53 -3.90
CA ILE A 55 -2.88 0.78 -3.86
C ILE A 55 -2.48 1.58 -5.10
N GLY A 56 -1.86 2.73 -4.87
CA GLY A 56 -1.22 3.51 -5.92
C GLY A 56 0.17 2.97 -6.22
N ILE A 57 0.47 2.72 -7.47
CA ILE A 57 1.78 2.26 -7.95
C ILE A 57 2.26 3.26 -8.99
N ARG A 58 3.36 3.94 -8.70
CA ARG A 58 3.96 4.89 -9.61
C ARG A 58 5.15 4.25 -10.32
N THR A 59 5.13 4.26 -11.62
CA THR A 59 6.25 3.85 -12.49
C THR A 59 6.93 5.07 -13.12
N THR A 60 7.83 4.86 -14.06
CA THR A 60 8.48 5.95 -14.80
C THR A 60 7.53 6.67 -15.76
N VAL A 61 6.49 5.99 -16.23
CA VAL A 61 5.65 6.46 -17.35
C VAL A 61 4.20 6.69 -16.99
N LEU A 62 3.72 6.12 -15.85
CA LEU A 62 2.32 6.21 -15.49
C LEU A 62 2.05 5.96 -14.00
N LEU A 63 0.82 6.25 -13.60
CA LEU A 63 0.19 5.84 -12.35
C LEU A 63 -0.68 4.62 -12.61
N SER A 64 -0.54 3.57 -11.80
CA SER A 64 -1.45 2.43 -11.75
C SER A 64 -2.21 2.44 -10.43
N LEU A 65 -3.51 2.20 -10.48
CA LEU A 65 -4.35 1.96 -9.31
C LEU A 65 -4.71 0.48 -9.26
N TYR A 66 -4.36 -0.17 -8.17
CA TYR A 66 -4.62 -1.60 -7.96
C TYR A 66 -5.70 -1.79 -6.91
N ASP A 67 -6.78 -2.48 -7.25
CA ASP A 67 -7.94 -2.72 -6.39
C ASP A 67 -7.89 -4.06 -5.62
N GLY A 68 -6.81 -4.81 -5.77
CA GLY A 68 -6.65 -6.17 -5.24
C GLY A 68 -6.78 -7.26 -6.31
N SER A 69 -7.34 -6.94 -7.48
CA SER A 69 -7.56 -7.85 -8.59
C SER A 69 -7.12 -7.28 -9.93
N ASN A 70 -7.39 -6.01 -10.17
CA ASN A 70 -7.19 -5.35 -11.46
C ASN A 70 -6.32 -4.10 -11.33
N TYR A 71 -5.67 -3.76 -12.44
CA TYR A 71 -4.90 -2.53 -12.59
C TYR A 71 -5.63 -1.56 -13.52
N SER A 72 -5.86 -0.34 -13.05
CA SER A 72 -6.27 0.80 -13.88
C SER A 72 -5.05 1.67 -14.12
N ASN A 73 -4.66 1.85 -15.37
CA ASN A 73 -3.39 2.47 -15.78
C ASN A 73 -3.63 3.86 -16.40
N PHE A 74 -2.98 4.88 -15.86
CA PHE A 74 -3.12 6.28 -16.24
C PHE A 74 -1.76 6.84 -16.67
N PRO A 75 -1.47 6.94 -17.97
CA PRO A 75 -0.25 7.57 -18.48
C PRO A 75 -0.10 9.01 -17.98
N PHE A 76 1.12 9.42 -17.63
CA PHE A 76 1.35 10.77 -17.19
C PHE A 76 1.03 11.79 -18.29
N ASN A 77 0.15 12.75 -17.97
CA ASN A 77 -0.15 13.87 -18.85
C ASN A 77 0.91 14.96 -18.68
N LEU A 78 1.73 15.18 -19.69
CA LEU A 78 2.78 16.20 -19.66
C LEU A 78 2.23 17.64 -19.57
N ARG A 79 0.95 17.86 -19.90
CA ARG A 79 0.31 19.19 -19.83
C ARG A 79 -0.25 19.53 -18.45
N GLY A 80 -0.32 18.56 -17.53
CA GLY A 80 -0.88 18.73 -16.19
C GLY A 80 0.18 19.00 -15.14
N GLU A 81 1.19 19.79 -15.43
CA GLU A 81 2.31 20.05 -14.53
C GLU A 81 2.18 21.40 -13.84
N TYR A 82 2.37 21.39 -12.51
CA TYR A 82 2.52 22.61 -11.72
C TYR A 82 4.01 22.76 -11.38
N PRO A 83 4.71 23.75 -11.93
CA PRO A 83 6.12 23.94 -11.63
C PRO A 83 6.33 24.23 -10.13
N ILE A 84 7.36 23.63 -9.55
CA ILE A 84 7.73 23.83 -8.14
C ILE A 84 9.16 24.32 -8.05
N SER A 85 9.41 25.21 -7.08
CA SER A 85 10.76 25.60 -6.74
C SER A 85 11.50 24.46 -6.05
N TYR A 86 12.79 24.29 -6.34
CA TYR A 86 13.63 23.23 -5.76
C TYR A 86 13.79 23.31 -4.24
N ASN A 87 13.43 24.41 -3.62
CA ASN A 87 13.61 24.65 -2.18
C ASN A 87 12.48 24.10 -1.30
N HIS A 88 11.50 23.40 -1.88
CA HIS A 88 10.41 22.84 -1.09
C HIS A 88 10.64 21.36 -0.78
N ILE A 89 10.65 21.03 0.51
CA ILE A 89 10.56 19.65 0.99
C ILE A 89 9.10 19.22 0.81
N ILE A 90 8.80 18.65 -0.35
CA ILE A 90 7.47 18.13 -0.67
C ILE A 90 7.59 16.60 -0.70
N PRO A 91 6.68 15.87 -0.05
CA PRO A 91 6.61 14.42 -0.17
C PRO A 91 6.54 13.97 -1.64
N GLU A 92 7.06 12.79 -1.94
CA GLU A 92 7.01 12.23 -3.30
C GLU A 92 5.58 12.07 -3.81
N GLN A 93 4.64 11.77 -2.89
CA GLN A 93 3.20 11.73 -3.16
C GLN A 93 2.42 12.10 -1.89
N TYR A 94 1.25 12.69 -2.10
CA TYR A 94 0.35 13.12 -1.03
C TYR A 94 -1.10 13.11 -1.53
N VAL A 95 -2.03 12.63 -0.72
CA VAL A 95 -3.48 12.71 -0.99
C VAL A 95 -4.10 13.76 -0.09
N ASP A 96 -4.75 14.75 -0.66
CA ASP A 96 -5.42 15.82 0.08
C ASP A 96 -6.86 15.44 0.49
N ALA A 97 -7.51 16.34 1.25
CA ALA A 97 -8.88 16.16 1.73
C ALA A 97 -9.92 16.08 0.61
N ASP A 98 -9.63 16.63 -0.56
CA ASP A 98 -10.50 16.61 -1.74
C ASP A 98 -10.26 15.36 -2.61
N LYS A 99 -9.55 14.36 -2.09
CA LYS A 99 -9.18 13.12 -2.79
C LYS A 99 -8.34 13.35 -4.05
N ARG A 100 -7.49 14.38 -4.02
CA ARG A 100 -6.53 14.64 -5.09
C ARG A 100 -5.18 14.07 -4.70
N LEU A 101 -4.62 13.23 -5.56
CA LEU A 101 -3.28 12.69 -5.43
C LEU A 101 -2.29 13.65 -6.09
N TRP A 102 -1.43 14.24 -5.29
CA TRP A 102 -0.32 15.09 -5.69
C TRP A 102 0.94 14.25 -5.81
N MET A 103 1.59 14.30 -6.94
CA MET A 103 2.82 13.53 -7.22
C MET A 103 3.92 14.47 -7.71
N LYS A 104 5.11 14.33 -7.10
CA LYS A 104 6.30 15.07 -7.52
C LYS A 104 7.00 14.32 -8.65
N GLU A 105 7.23 14.97 -9.76
CA GLU A 105 7.91 14.40 -10.91
C GLU A 105 8.75 15.46 -11.62
N ARG A 106 10.07 15.25 -11.73
CA ARG A 106 11.00 16.08 -12.51
C ARG A 106 10.87 17.60 -12.28
N GLY A 107 10.73 18.04 -11.02
CA GLY A 107 10.61 19.47 -10.70
C GLY A 107 9.23 20.06 -10.93
N ALA A 108 8.20 19.23 -11.09
CA ALA A 108 6.82 19.65 -11.18
C ALA A 108 5.91 18.76 -10.33
N LEU A 109 4.73 19.28 -10.01
CA LEU A 109 3.66 18.51 -9.38
C LEU A 109 2.65 18.07 -10.44
N ARG A 110 2.22 16.83 -10.35
CA ARG A 110 1.09 16.30 -11.08
C ARG A 110 -0.05 16.06 -10.11
N VAL A 111 -1.23 16.44 -10.52
CA VAL A 111 -2.45 16.27 -9.71
C VAL A 111 -3.38 15.30 -10.42
N PHE A 112 -3.72 14.22 -9.73
CA PHE A 112 -4.68 13.22 -10.20
C PHE A 112 -5.89 13.19 -9.26
N ASP A 113 -7.07 13.37 -9.80
CA ASP A 113 -8.32 13.32 -9.06
C ASP A 113 -8.77 11.85 -8.96
N LEU A 114 -8.78 11.31 -7.74
CA LEU A 114 -9.15 9.92 -7.47
C LEU A 114 -10.65 9.64 -7.67
N THR A 115 -11.49 10.67 -7.70
CA THR A 115 -12.93 10.52 -7.89
C THR A 115 -13.30 10.45 -9.36
N THR A 116 -12.70 11.31 -10.18
CA THR A 116 -12.95 11.35 -11.62
C THR A 116 -11.97 10.50 -12.43
N GLU A 117 -10.92 10.02 -11.78
CA GLU A 117 -9.81 9.26 -12.37
C GLU A 117 -9.16 10.00 -13.56
N GLN A 118 -8.95 11.29 -13.37
CA GLN A 118 -8.36 12.16 -14.40
C GLN A 118 -7.26 13.07 -13.83
N TYR A 119 -6.27 13.36 -14.67
CA TYR A 119 -5.29 14.39 -14.34
C TYR A 119 -5.92 15.77 -14.44
N LYS A 120 -5.66 16.61 -13.44
CA LYS A 120 -5.98 18.04 -13.48
C LYS A 120 -4.95 18.74 -14.36
N ILE A 121 -5.42 19.63 -15.20
CA ILE A 121 -4.56 20.47 -16.05
C ILE A 121 -4.15 21.69 -15.22
N GLY A 122 -2.84 21.89 -15.08
CA GLY A 122 -2.29 23.12 -14.51
C GLY A 122 -2.69 24.34 -15.35
N ARG A 123 -3.05 25.40 -14.69
CA ARG A 123 -3.25 26.71 -15.33
C ARG A 123 -1.98 27.53 -15.26
#